data_c33b1db4accbd3d127928e2f90ec070a
#
_entry.id   c33b1db4accbd3d127928e2f90ec070a
#
_cell.length_a   1.000
_cell.length_b   1.000
_cell.length_c   1.000
_cell.angle_alpha   90.00
_cell.angle_beta   90.00
_cell.angle_gamma   90.00
#
_symmetry.space_group_name_H-M   'P 1'
#
loop_
_entity.id
_entity.type
_entity.pdbx_description
1 polymer ?
#
loop_
_entity_poly.entity_id
_entity_poly.type
_entity_poly.pdbx_seq_one_letter_code
_entity_poly.pdbx_strand_id
1 'polypeptide(L)'
;MSIRFFYLCVYMISSLSKIVFLTKTTTMKKTSPIIPLFKQFIKETESGKRLKKNGEKIKPGSIQNYYYVLNNLIQFSSDTKFELRICDASKLDKRELVSEKSYWKKFYQKFTEFLYKKGCHDNYVGANIKVIRVFFNYLKNDKDIITGDFQRLFYVRKEEIEIFVLSPEQLKFLIHDKEFEQTIIPSHKRIKDIFVFGCTTGLRYSDIFLLTNKNFEQMEGDWYLKLKSQKTKTFSFIKLSAYAVTIFQRYKTTNDKTTLFGTISLFNFNKSLKQIGEQAGFTMPIEVSREKQGKTQKLTKKTDTSKNRFC
;
A
#
# COMPACT_ATOMS: atom_id res chain seq x y z
N MET A 1 59.51 16.48 61.73
CA MET A 1 58.08 16.24 61.59
C MET A 1 57.59 16.68 60.18
N SER A 2 58.27 16.28 59.07
CA SER A 2 57.95 16.83 57.75
C SER A 2 58.12 15.87 56.59
N ILE A 3 58.48 14.62 56.76
CA ILE A 3 58.69 13.68 55.65
C ILE A 3 57.54 12.65 55.50
N ARG A 4 56.76 12.41 56.55
CA ARG A 4 55.59 11.48 56.47
C ARG A 4 54.35 12.06 55.82
N PHE A 5 54.20 13.36 55.74
CA PHE A 5 53.05 14.00 55.10
C PHE A 5 53.15 14.00 53.54
N PHE A 6 54.38 14.04 53.04
CA PHE A 6 54.59 14.05 51.58
C PHE A 6 54.30 12.67 50.88
N TYR A 7 54.60 11.58 51.63
CA TYR A 7 54.32 10.23 51.08
C TYR A 7 52.83 9.86 51.08
N LEU A 8 52.02 10.39 52.00
CA LEU A 8 50.55 10.15 51.96
C LEU A 8 49.86 10.92 50.87
N CYS A 9 50.30 12.14 50.54
CA CYS A 9 49.75 12.91 49.44
C CYS A 9 50.05 12.30 48.02
N VAL A 10 51.26 11.77 47.84
CA VAL A 10 51.65 11.13 46.61
C VAL A 10 50.89 9.80 46.41
N TYR A 11 50.60 9.05 47.47
CA TYR A 11 49.83 7.81 47.40
C TYR A 11 48.33 8.06 47.15
N MET A 12 47.76 9.12 47.69
CA MET A 12 46.38 9.53 47.44
C MET A 12 46.18 10.06 46.01
N ILE A 13 47.18 10.78 45.48
CA ILE A 13 47.11 11.27 44.07
C ILE A 13 47.27 10.11 43.09
N SER A 14 48.08 9.08 43.37
CA SER A 14 48.20 7.91 42.49
C SER A 14 47.00 6.98 42.53
N SER A 15 46.24 6.93 43.64
CA SER A 15 45.00 6.17 43.73
C SER A 15 43.81 6.91 43.08
N LEU A 16 43.77 8.24 43.14
CA LEU A 16 42.78 9.04 42.44
C LEU A 16 42.95 9.04 40.92
N SER A 17 44.18 8.97 40.41
CA SER A 17 44.44 8.82 38.95
C SER A 17 44.06 7.43 38.43
N LYS A 18 44.06 6.37 39.27
CA LYS A 18 43.55 5.04 38.88
C LYS A 18 42.04 4.92 38.95
N ILE A 19 41.36 5.75 39.73
CA ILE A 19 39.88 5.79 39.80
C ILE A 19 39.29 6.56 38.61
N VAL A 20 40.01 7.56 38.07
CA VAL A 20 39.55 8.34 36.91
C VAL A 20 39.69 7.58 35.59
N PHE A 21 40.51 6.51 35.52
CA PHE A 21 40.66 5.69 34.29
C PHE A 21 39.69 4.52 34.16
N LEU A 22 38.73 4.36 35.07
CA LEU A 22 37.68 3.32 35.01
C LEU A 22 36.26 3.84 34.76
N THR A 23 36.09 5.11 34.44
CA THR A 23 34.91 5.51 33.71
C THR A 23 35.07 5.02 32.27
N LYS A 24 34.71 3.76 32.02
CA LYS A 24 34.30 3.34 30.67
C LYS A 24 33.39 4.44 30.16
N THR A 25 33.87 5.27 29.26
CA THR A 25 33.04 6.07 28.39
C THR A 25 32.19 5.04 27.66
N THR A 26 31.04 4.73 28.23
CA THR A 26 29.96 4.08 27.53
C THR A 26 29.56 5.11 26.49
N THR A 27 30.23 5.06 25.32
CA THR A 27 29.80 5.75 24.13
C THR A 27 28.36 5.32 23.94
N MET A 28 27.41 6.18 24.31
CA MET A 28 26.02 5.96 24.12
C MET A 28 25.86 5.65 22.61
N LYS A 29 25.55 4.40 22.29
CA LYS A 29 25.27 3.98 20.93
C LYS A 29 24.24 4.96 20.41
N LYS A 30 24.57 5.70 19.37
CA LYS A 30 23.69 6.70 18.78
C LYS A 30 22.58 5.97 18.04
N THR A 31 21.60 5.49 18.80
CA THR A 31 20.39 4.91 18.25
C THR A 31 19.43 6.05 17.91
N SER A 32 18.85 6.01 16.74
CA SER A 32 17.82 6.98 16.34
C SER A 32 16.45 6.28 16.32
N PRO A 33 15.40 6.91 16.84
CA PRO A 33 14.06 6.33 16.81
C PRO A 33 13.54 6.26 15.35
N ILE A 34 12.88 5.16 14.99
CA ILE A 34 12.37 4.92 13.61
C ILE A 34 11.28 5.92 13.24
N ILE A 35 10.35 6.21 14.15
CA ILE A 35 9.12 6.96 13.83
C ILE A 35 9.42 8.37 13.30
N PRO A 36 10.29 9.19 13.93
CA PRO A 36 10.68 10.48 13.35
C PRO A 36 11.34 10.37 11.98
N LEU A 37 12.24 9.41 11.79
CA LEU A 37 12.91 9.16 10.52
C LEU A 37 11.92 8.74 9.43
N PHE A 38 10.92 7.92 9.77
CA PHE A 38 9.90 7.49 8.83
C PHE A 38 8.95 8.65 8.46
N LYS A 39 8.60 9.52 9.40
CA LYS A 39 7.85 10.75 9.12
C LYS A 39 8.64 11.67 8.17
N GLN A 40 9.95 11.81 8.38
CA GLN A 40 10.81 12.58 7.50
C GLN A 40 10.86 11.98 6.09
N PHE A 41 10.99 10.65 5.97
CA PHE A 41 10.93 9.92 4.70
C PHE A 41 9.62 10.23 3.92
N ILE A 42 8.48 10.24 4.59
CA ILE A 42 7.20 10.60 3.96
C ILE A 42 7.21 12.06 3.51
N LYS A 43 7.58 12.99 4.39
CA LYS A 43 7.62 14.43 4.10
C LYS A 43 8.53 14.77 2.90
N GLU A 44 9.71 14.16 2.83
CA GLU A 44 10.64 14.35 1.70
C GLU A 44 10.10 13.75 0.40
N THR A 45 9.31 12.68 0.49
CA THR A 45 8.62 12.10 -0.67
C THR A 45 7.48 12.99 -1.17
N GLU A 46 6.70 13.57 -0.27
CA GLU A 46 5.58 14.49 -0.60
C GLU A 46 6.08 15.78 -1.24
N SER A 47 7.12 16.36 -0.70
CA SER A 47 7.73 17.59 -1.24
C SER A 47 8.38 17.38 -2.62
N GLY A 48 8.55 16.12 -3.06
CA GLY A 48 9.25 15.79 -4.30
C GLY A 48 10.77 15.87 -4.19
N LYS A 49 11.33 16.04 -2.99
CA LYS A 49 12.78 15.94 -2.74
C LYS A 49 13.29 14.53 -3.05
N ARG A 50 12.45 13.51 -2.82
CA ARG A 50 12.71 12.13 -3.16
C ARG A 50 11.93 11.75 -4.43
N LEU A 51 12.65 11.27 -5.43
CA LEU A 51 12.10 10.88 -6.73
C LEU A 51 12.25 9.36 -6.97
N LYS A 52 11.57 8.85 -7.99
CA LYS A 52 11.84 7.53 -8.54
C LYS A 52 13.19 7.51 -9.29
N LYS A 53 13.68 6.30 -9.60
CA LYS A 53 14.91 6.14 -10.39
C LYS A 53 14.89 6.84 -11.77
N ASN A 54 13.69 7.02 -12.34
CA ASN A 54 13.50 7.70 -13.63
C ASN A 54 13.24 9.22 -13.49
N GLY A 55 13.49 9.81 -12.32
CA GLY A 55 13.27 11.23 -12.04
C GLY A 55 11.82 11.68 -11.81
N GLU A 56 10.85 10.77 -11.96
CA GLU A 56 9.44 11.13 -11.71
C GLU A 56 9.13 11.22 -10.21
N LYS A 57 8.15 12.09 -9.87
CA LYS A 57 7.58 12.14 -8.52
C LYS A 57 6.88 10.83 -8.16
N ILE A 58 6.94 10.47 -6.89
CA ILE A 58 6.22 9.32 -6.35
C ILE A 58 4.73 9.67 -6.30
N LYS A 59 3.88 8.75 -6.80
CA LYS A 59 2.43 8.97 -6.89
C LYS A 59 1.78 9.06 -5.50
N PRO A 60 0.73 9.91 -5.33
CA PRO A 60 0.02 10.08 -4.05
C PRO A 60 -0.44 8.76 -3.41
N GLY A 61 -0.95 7.81 -4.22
CA GLY A 61 -1.36 6.49 -3.72
C GLY A 61 -0.22 5.66 -3.09
N SER A 62 1.03 5.84 -3.53
CA SER A 62 2.18 5.20 -2.89
C SER A 62 2.52 5.88 -1.56
N ILE A 63 2.40 7.21 -1.49
CA ILE A 63 2.62 7.98 -0.27
C ILE A 63 1.56 7.61 0.78
N GLN A 64 0.31 7.45 0.37
CA GLN A 64 -0.76 6.98 1.26
C GLN A 64 -0.44 5.61 1.88
N ASN A 65 0.16 4.68 1.11
CA ASN A 65 0.62 3.40 1.66
C ASN A 65 1.73 3.59 2.70
N TYR A 66 2.60 4.59 2.55
CA TYR A 66 3.62 4.89 3.56
C TYR A 66 2.99 5.36 4.88
N TYR A 67 1.93 6.16 4.83
CA TYR A 67 1.16 6.54 6.02
C TYR A 67 0.51 5.34 6.72
N TYR A 68 -0.06 4.40 5.95
CA TYR A 68 -0.61 3.18 6.54
C TYR A 68 0.45 2.37 7.27
N VAL A 69 1.65 2.24 6.68
CA VAL A 69 2.76 1.53 7.33
C VAL A 69 3.26 2.27 8.58
N LEU A 70 3.36 3.61 8.51
CA LEU A 70 3.71 4.42 9.68
C LEU A 70 2.73 4.18 10.84
N ASN A 71 1.42 4.21 10.57
CA ASN A 71 0.39 3.97 11.58
C ASN A 71 0.49 2.55 12.16
N ASN A 72 0.75 1.54 11.33
CA ASN A 72 0.99 0.18 11.80
C ASN A 72 2.23 0.07 12.69
N LEU A 73 3.33 0.77 12.36
CA LEU A 73 4.55 0.79 13.18
C LEU A 73 4.30 1.48 14.53
N ILE A 74 3.58 2.60 14.55
CA ILE A 74 3.22 3.31 15.79
C ILE A 74 2.37 2.39 16.68
N GLN A 75 1.33 1.79 16.13
CA GLN A 75 0.44 0.90 16.87
C GLN A 75 1.18 -0.35 17.37
N PHE A 76 2.01 -0.96 16.52
CA PHE A 76 2.86 -2.10 16.91
C PHE A 76 3.76 -1.77 18.11
N SER A 77 4.46 -0.61 18.06
CA SER A 77 5.33 -0.19 19.17
C SER A 77 4.54 0.06 20.46
N SER A 78 3.36 0.68 20.34
CA SER A 78 2.47 0.94 21.49
C SER A 78 1.96 -0.35 22.12
N ASP A 79 1.42 -1.26 21.31
CA ASP A 79 0.72 -2.46 21.79
C ASP A 79 1.70 -3.53 22.33
N THR A 80 2.88 -3.65 21.69
CA THR A 80 3.87 -4.69 22.04
C THR A 80 5.00 -4.18 22.93
N LYS A 81 5.07 -2.87 23.19
CA LYS A 81 6.17 -2.20 23.87
C LYS A 81 7.54 -2.48 23.20
N PHE A 82 7.50 -2.76 21.88
CA PHE A 82 8.71 -2.98 21.10
C PHE A 82 9.38 -1.65 20.78
N GLU A 83 10.61 -1.47 21.23
CA GLU A 83 11.39 -0.26 20.94
C GLU A 83 11.81 -0.26 19.47
N LEU A 84 11.31 0.71 18.70
CA LEU A 84 11.65 0.90 17.28
C LEU A 84 12.82 1.86 17.12
N ARG A 85 13.99 1.32 16.81
CA ARG A 85 15.25 2.08 16.69
C ARG A 85 16.06 1.68 15.46
N ILE A 86 16.91 2.59 15.00
CA ILE A 86 17.92 2.37 13.97
C ILE A 86 19.30 2.59 14.60
N CYS A 87 20.23 1.69 14.30
CA CYS A 87 21.66 1.86 14.56
C CYS A 87 22.42 2.02 13.25
N ASP A 88 23.43 2.85 13.24
CA ASP A 88 24.40 2.90 12.16
C ASP A 88 25.38 1.73 12.29
N ALA A 89 25.25 0.75 11.40
CA ALA A 89 26.03 -0.49 11.45
C ALA A 89 27.53 -0.28 11.18
N SER A 90 27.93 0.86 10.60
CA SER A 90 29.36 1.19 10.39
C SER A 90 30.10 1.45 11.71
N LYS A 91 29.35 1.75 12.79
CA LYS A 91 29.88 2.07 14.12
C LYS A 91 29.80 0.90 15.09
N LEU A 92 29.39 -0.28 14.62
CA LEU A 92 29.19 -1.48 15.44
C LEU A 92 30.37 -2.45 15.29
N ASP A 93 30.78 -3.07 16.39
CA ASP A 93 31.71 -4.20 16.35
C ASP A 93 31.02 -5.50 15.86
N LYS A 94 31.82 -6.57 15.68
CA LYS A 94 31.29 -7.87 15.20
C LYS A 94 30.22 -8.46 16.11
N ARG A 95 30.34 -8.33 17.43
CA ARG A 95 29.35 -8.87 18.41
C ARG A 95 28.08 -8.03 18.39
N GLU A 96 28.23 -6.72 18.28
CA GLU A 96 27.13 -5.79 18.15
C GLU A 96 26.34 -5.98 16.86
N LEU A 97 27.03 -6.26 15.74
CA LEU A 97 26.38 -6.60 14.47
C LEU A 97 25.54 -7.88 14.57
N VAL A 98 26.02 -8.91 15.28
CA VAL A 98 25.24 -10.13 15.53
C VAL A 98 24.00 -9.83 16.39
N SER A 99 24.15 -9.02 17.43
CA SER A 99 23.03 -8.59 18.27
C SER A 99 21.99 -7.79 17.46
N GLU A 100 22.45 -6.85 16.62
CA GLU A 100 21.59 -6.04 15.77
C GLU A 100 20.85 -6.88 14.71
N LYS A 101 21.52 -7.86 14.13
CA LYS A 101 20.89 -8.85 13.24
C LYS A 101 19.78 -9.63 13.96
N SER A 102 20.00 -10.01 15.21
CA SER A 102 19.00 -10.70 16.03
C SER A 102 17.82 -9.80 16.39
N TYR A 103 18.07 -8.52 16.69
CA TYR A 103 17.02 -7.51 16.89
C TYR A 103 16.13 -7.38 15.66
N TRP A 104 16.69 -7.29 14.44
CA TRP A 104 15.91 -7.15 13.22
C TRP A 104 15.13 -8.42 12.84
N LYS A 105 15.68 -9.61 13.12
CA LYS A 105 14.93 -10.87 13.01
C LYS A 105 13.72 -10.88 13.95
N LYS A 106 13.92 -10.48 15.22
CA LYS A 106 12.85 -10.38 16.21
C LYS A 106 11.81 -9.32 15.85
N PHE A 107 12.25 -8.17 15.33
CA PHE A 107 11.33 -7.16 14.79
C PHE A 107 10.45 -7.74 13.69
N TYR A 108 11.03 -8.35 12.65
CA TYR A 108 10.29 -8.93 11.54
C TYR A 108 9.25 -9.94 12.02
N GLN A 109 9.64 -10.87 12.88
CA GLN A 109 8.76 -11.89 13.43
C GLN A 109 7.60 -11.27 14.20
N LYS A 110 7.88 -10.39 15.16
CA LYS A 110 6.85 -9.77 16.00
C LYS A 110 5.93 -8.83 15.22
N PHE A 111 6.47 -8.05 14.28
CA PHE A 111 5.67 -7.13 13.47
C PHE A 111 4.74 -7.87 12.51
N THR A 112 5.22 -8.92 11.85
CA THR A 112 4.35 -9.74 10.98
C THR A 112 3.29 -10.47 11.80
N GLU A 113 3.64 -11.03 12.96
CA GLU A 113 2.67 -11.65 13.87
C GLU A 113 1.60 -10.67 14.34
N PHE A 114 1.97 -9.44 14.69
CA PHE A 114 1.05 -8.37 15.04
C PHE A 114 0.05 -8.10 13.91
N LEU A 115 0.50 -7.99 12.66
CA LEU A 115 -0.39 -7.78 11.52
C LEU A 115 -1.33 -8.98 11.30
N TYR A 116 -0.84 -10.21 11.47
CA TYR A 116 -1.67 -11.41 11.35
C TYR A 116 -2.72 -11.53 12.47
N LYS A 117 -2.39 -11.10 13.69
CA LYS A 117 -3.37 -11.01 14.80
C LYS A 117 -4.48 -10.00 14.51
N LYS A 118 -4.18 -8.94 13.76
CA LYS A 118 -5.18 -7.98 13.24
C LYS A 118 -6.07 -8.54 12.13
N GLY A 119 -5.90 -9.80 11.72
CA GLY A 119 -6.68 -10.42 10.65
C GLY A 119 -6.14 -10.17 9.23
N CYS A 120 -4.94 -9.60 9.09
CA CYS A 120 -4.37 -9.33 7.78
C CYS A 120 -3.89 -10.62 7.08
N HIS A 121 -3.91 -10.63 5.75
CA HIS A 121 -3.42 -11.71 4.90
C HIS A 121 -2.04 -11.41 4.31
N ASP A 122 -1.41 -12.41 3.68
CA ASP A 122 -0.03 -12.37 3.22
C ASP A 122 0.27 -11.18 2.28
N ASN A 123 -0.63 -10.82 1.37
CA ASN A 123 -0.44 -9.65 0.48
C ASN A 123 -0.32 -8.33 1.23
N TYR A 124 -1.16 -8.13 2.27
CA TYR A 124 -1.11 -6.90 3.07
C TYR A 124 0.17 -6.84 3.93
N VAL A 125 0.51 -7.97 4.59
CA VAL A 125 1.76 -8.07 5.36
C VAL A 125 2.96 -7.82 4.45
N GLY A 126 3.00 -8.48 3.28
CA GLY A 126 4.06 -8.28 2.30
C GLY A 126 4.17 -6.84 1.79
N ALA A 127 3.03 -6.14 1.60
CA ALA A 127 3.03 -4.72 1.22
C ALA A 127 3.66 -3.83 2.30
N ASN A 128 3.37 -4.07 3.58
CA ASN A 128 4.02 -3.38 4.71
C ASN A 128 5.54 -3.61 4.70
N ILE A 129 5.96 -4.86 4.55
CA ILE A 129 7.39 -5.22 4.50
C ILE A 129 8.10 -4.57 3.31
N LYS A 130 7.47 -4.51 2.13
CA LYS A 130 8.02 -3.80 0.97
C LYS A 130 8.30 -2.33 1.28
N VAL A 131 7.36 -1.63 1.92
CA VAL A 131 7.53 -0.22 2.28
C VAL A 131 8.65 -0.05 3.29
N ILE A 132 8.75 -0.92 4.31
CA ILE A 132 9.86 -0.91 5.28
C ILE A 132 11.20 -1.11 4.56
N ARG A 133 11.30 -2.04 3.60
CA ARG A 133 12.53 -2.20 2.78
C ARG A 133 12.88 -0.95 1.98
N VAL A 134 11.87 -0.26 1.43
CA VAL A 134 12.07 1.02 0.73
C VAL A 134 12.57 2.10 1.69
N PHE A 135 12.07 2.14 2.93
CA PHE A 135 12.57 3.05 3.97
C PHE A 135 14.03 2.77 4.35
N PHE A 136 14.43 1.50 4.49
CA PHE A 136 15.84 1.14 4.73
C PHE A 136 16.77 1.59 3.59
N ASN A 137 16.31 1.43 2.34
CA ASN A 137 17.07 1.93 1.18
C ASN A 137 17.20 3.46 1.19
N TYR A 138 16.16 4.18 1.64
CA TYR A 138 16.22 5.62 1.84
C TYR A 138 17.22 6.01 2.93
N LEU A 139 17.25 5.31 4.06
CA LEU A 139 18.22 5.56 5.11
C LEU A 139 19.66 5.42 4.59
N LYS A 140 19.91 4.38 3.79
CA LYS A 140 21.23 4.12 3.20
C LYS A 140 21.61 5.14 2.13
N ASN A 141 20.69 5.43 1.18
CA ASN A 141 21.02 6.18 -0.03
C ASN A 141 20.84 7.69 0.11
N ASP A 142 19.90 8.15 0.96
CA ASP A 142 19.54 9.55 1.10
C ASP A 142 19.96 10.14 2.46
N LYS A 143 20.33 9.31 3.43
CA LYS A 143 20.71 9.73 4.79
C LYS A 143 22.08 9.23 5.23
N ASP A 144 22.78 8.47 4.39
CA ASP A 144 24.10 7.89 4.69
C ASP A 144 24.14 7.07 6.00
N ILE A 145 22.99 6.51 6.41
CA ILE A 145 22.89 5.63 7.57
C ILE A 145 23.04 4.19 7.09
N ILE A 146 24.18 3.57 7.41
CA ILE A 146 24.46 2.18 7.05
C ILE A 146 23.71 1.25 8.00
N THR A 147 22.65 0.61 7.48
CA THR A 147 21.76 -0.27 8.27
C THR A 147 22.19 -1.75 8.28
N GLY A 148 23.40 -2.09 7.79
CA GLY A 148 23.91 -3.46 7.76
C GLY A 148 23.17 -4.42 6.80
N ASP A 149 22.38 -3.87 5.87
CA ASP A 149 21.55 -4.64 4.91
C ASP A 149 20.55 -5.60 5.58
N PHE A 150 20.17 -5.35 6.82
CA PHE A 150 19.24 -6.21 7.59
C PHE A 150 17.86 -6.33 6.96
N GLN A 151 17.45 -5.37 6.11
CA GLN A 151 16.20 -5.46 5.34
C GLN A 151 16.14 -6.68 4.41
N ARG A 152 17.28 -7.31 4.07
CA ARG A 152 17.33 -8.57 3.31
C ARG A 152 16.76 -9.75 4.11
N LEU A 153 16.72 -9.65 5.44
CA LEU A 153 16.11 -10.64 6.33
C LEU A 153 14.57 -10.59 6.33
N PHE A 154 13.99 -9.53 5.75
CA PHE A 154 12.56 -9.32 5.74
C PHE A 154 11.95 -10.01 4.52
N TYR A 155 11.43 -11.21 4.70
CA TYR A 155 10.76 -11.94 3.64
C TYR A 155 9.43 -11.27 3.26
N VAL A 156 9.23 -11.03 1.96
CA VAL A 156 8.01 -10.44 1.42
C VAL A 156 7.08 -11.54 0.95
N ARG A 157 6.06 -11.85 1.74
CA ARG A 157 5.02 -12.81 1.35
C ARG A 157 4.13 -12.20 0.27
N LYS A 158 3.64 -13.07 -0.60
CA LYS A 158 2.68 -12.74 -1.65
C LYS A 158 1.75 -13.94 -1.82
N GLU A 159 0.47 -13.67 -1.90
CA GLU A 159 -0.55 -14.66 -2.24
C GLU A 159 -1.12 -14.35 -3.63
N GLU A 160 -1.51 -15.37 -4.35
CA GLU A 160 -2.33 -15.27 -5.55
C GLU A 160 -3.79 -15.34 -5.14
N ILE A 161 -4.56 -14.32 -5.55
CA ILE A 161 -5.98 -14.24 -5.22
C ILE A 161 -6.74 -14.61 -6.47
N GLU A 162 -7.62 -15.58 -6.35
CA GLU A 162 -8.55 -15.95 -7.41
C GLU A 162 -9.44 -14.76 -7.80
N ILE A 163 -9.53 -14.52 -9.09
CA ILE A 163 -10.33 -13.42 -9.65
C ILE A 163 -11.69 -13.97 -10.07
N PHE A 164 -12.74 -13.46 -9.46
CA PHE A 164 -14.11 -13.77 -9.83
C PHE A 164 -14.64 -12.74 -10.81
N VAL A 165 -15.17 -13.22 -11.90
CA VAL A 165 -15.80 -12.41 -12.96
C VAL A 165 -17.26 -12.82 -13.15
N LEU A 166 -18.07 -11.93 -13.68
CA LEU A 166 -19.43 -12.29 -14.10
C LEU A 166 -19.38 -13.33 -15.22
N SER A 167 -20.32 -14.28 -15.19
CA SER A 167 -20.51 -15.17 -16.34
C SER A 167 -21.01 -14.38 -17.55
N PRO A 168 -20.83 -14.91 -18.78
CA PRO A 168 -21.40 -14.29 -19.99
C PRO A 168 -22.91 -14.06 -19.88
N GLU A 169 -23.64 -14.98 -19.25
CA GLU A 169 -25.08 -14.91 -19.03
C GLU A 169 -25.45 -13.77 -18.07
N GLN A 170 -24.71 -13.64 -16.97
CA GLN A 170 -24.91 -12.55 -16.00
C GLN A 170 -24.62 -11.18 -16.64
N LEU A 171 -23.59 -11.10 -17.47
CA LEU A 171 -23.29 -9.86 -18.19
C LEU A 171 -24.36 -9.53 -19.23
N LYS A 172 -24.83 -10.53 -20.00
CA LYS A 172 -25.95 -10.38 -20.96
C LYS A 172 -27.24 -9.94 -20.27
N PHE A 173 -27.53 -10.48 -19.07
CA PHE A 173 -28.66 -10.06 -18.25
C PHE A 173 -28.59 -8.56 -17.94
N LEU A 174 -27.45 -8.09 -17.41
CA LEU A 174 -27.26 -6.66 -17.09
C LEU A 174 -27.37 -5.75 -18.32
N ILE A 175 -27.07 -6.25 -19.52
CA ILE A 175 -27.12 -5.49 -20.77
C ILE A 175 -28.53 -5.42 -21.35
N HIS A 176 -29.25 -6.54 -21.38
CA HIS A 176 -30.44 -6.73 -22.23
C HIS A 176 -31.75 -6.83 -21.47
N ASP A 177 -31.72 -7.12 -20.13
CA ASP A 177 -32.94 -7.30 -19.40
C ASP A 177 -33.64 -5.96 -19.13
N LYS A 178 -34.73 -5.73 -19.84
CA LYS A 178 -35.52 -4.49 -19.79
C LYS A 178 -36.36 -4.40 -18.50
N GLU A 179 -36.82 -5.53 -17.96
CA GLU A 179 -37.61 -5.57 -16.75
C GLU A 179 -36.71 -5.18 -15.56
N PHE A 180 -35.53 -5.78 -15.47
CA PHE A 180 -34.52 -5.39 -14.49
C PHE A 180 -34.15 -3.92 -14.61
N GLU A 181 -33.95 -3.41 -15.85
CA GLU A 181 -33.64 -1.98 -16.08
C GLU A 181 -34.74 -1.05 -15.50
N GLN A 182 -36.00 -1.46 -15.51
CA GLN A 182 -37.11 -0.67 -14.96
C GLN A 182 -37.15 -0.69 -13.44
N THR A 183 -36.69 -1.77 -12.81
CA THR A 183 -36.71 -1.93 -11.33
C THR A 183 -35.63 -1.12 -10.61
N ILE A 184 -34.52 -0.83 -11.27
CA ILE A 184 -33.40 -0.10 -10.65
C ILE A 184 -33.56 1.42 -10.77
N ILE A 185 -33.18 2.13 -9.71
CA ILE A 185 -33.26 3.60 -9.65
C ILE A 185 -32.30 4.27 -10.67
N PRO A 186 -32.59 5.49 -11.13
CA PRO A 186 -31.81 6.17 -12.16
C PRO A 186 -30.31 6.27 -11.86
N SER A 187 -29.94 6.50 -10.59
CA SER A 187 -28.52 6.52 -10.17
C SER A 187 -27.84 5.16 -10.35
N HIS A 188 -28.54 4.05 -10.11
CA HIS A 188 -28.03 2.69 -10.31
C HIS A 188 -27.95 2.33 -11.80
N LYS A 189 -28.86 2.83 -12.65
CA LYS A 189 -28.76 2.66 -14.12
C LYS A 189 -27.42 3.19 -14.63
N ARG A 190 -27.05 4.40 -14.22
CA ARG A 190 -25.74 4.98 -14.58
C ARG A 190 -24.58 4.12 -14.10
N ILE A 191 -24.61 3.61 -12.85
CA ILE A 191 -23.55 2.76 -12.30
C ILE A 191 -23.44 1.44 -13.04
N LYS A 192 -24.59 0.81 -13.37
CA LYS A 192 -24.68 -0.40 -14.19
C LYS A 192 -24.03 -0.17 -15.57
N ASP A 193 -24.42 0.90 -16.26
CA ASP A 193 -23.88 1.23 -17.58
C ASP A 193 -22.37 1.44 -17.55
N ILE A 194 -21.85 2.18 -16.58
CA ILE A 194 -20.41 2.39 -16.37
C ILE A 194 -19.70 1.03 -16.14
N PHE A 195 -20.29 0.17 -15.33
CA PHE A 195 -19.73 -1.15 -15.03
C PHE A 195 -19.70 -2.05 -16.27
N VAL A 196 -20.82 -2.14 -16.99
CA VAL A 196 -20.92 -2.89 -18.25
C VAL A 196 -19.92 -2.35 -19.28
N PHE A 197 -19.83 -1.02 -19.43
CA PHE A 197 -18.84 -0.38 -20.31
C PHE A 197 -17.41 -0.77 -19.92
N GLY A 198 -17.10 -0.78 -18.61
CA GLY A 198 -15.82 -1.22 -18.09
C GLY A 198 -15.50 -2.68 -18.38
N CYS A 199 -16.47 -3.59 -18.20
CA CYS A 199 -16.34 -5.02 -18.48
C CYS A 199 -16.01 -5.29 -19.96
N THR A 200 -16.56 -4.49 -20.85
CA THR A 200 -16.46 -4.71 -22.30
C THR A 200 -15.28 -4.01 -22.96
N THR A 201 -14.76 -2.96 -22.32
CA THR A 201 -13.60 -2.23 -22.81
C THR A 201 -12.30 -2.60 -22.06
N GLY A 202 -12.38 -3.32 -20.94
CA GLY A 202 -11.23 -3.66 -20.10
C GLY A 202 -10.58 -2.46 -19.42
N LEU A 203 -11.26 -1.31 -19.37
CA LEU A 203 -10.70 -0.09 -18.77
C LEU A 203 -10.67 -0.16 -17.24
N ARG A 204 -9.65 0.48 -16.67
CA ARG A 204 -9.63 0.69 -15.23
C ARG A 204 -10.63 1.76 -14.82
N TYR A 205 -11.19 1.63 -13.62
CA TYR A 205 -12.06 2.64 -13.01
C TYR A 205 -11.54 4.08 -13.21
N SER A 206 -10.27 4.34 -12.89
CA SER A 206 -9.68 5.68 -13.05
C SER A 206 -9.66 6.19 -14.48
N ASP A 207 -9.55 5.28 -15.46
CA ASP A 207 -9.45 5.65 -16.86
C ASP A 207 -10.85 5.91 -17.45
N ILE A 208 -11.89 5.15 -17.01
CA ILE A 208 -13.29 5.35 -17.40
C ILE A 208 -13.80 6.76 -17.01
N PHE A 209 -13.49 7.20 -15.80
CA PHE A 209 -13.97 8.51 -15.30
C PHE A 209 -13.22 9.73 -15.86
N LEU A 210 -12.24 9.50 -16.72
CA LEU A 210 -11.55 10.55 -17.46
C LEU A 210 -11.98 10.66 -18.91
N LEU A 211 -12.83 9.72 -19.37
CA LEU A 211 -13.31 9.74 -20.75
C LEU A 211 -14.13 10.99 -21.04
N THR A 212 -13.87 11.58 -22.20
CA THR A 212 -14.61 12.68 -22.80
C THR A 212 -15.02 12.26 -24.22
N ASN A 213 -15.85 13.04 -24.90
CA ASN A 213 -16.22 12.77 -26.28
C ASN A 213 -15.00 12.61 -27.21
N LYS A 214 -13.92 13.33 -26.95
CA LYS A 214 -12.67 13.30 -27.74
C LYS A 214 -11.94 11.95 -27.76
N ASN A 215 -12.30 11.06 -26.83
CA ASN A 215 -11.74 9.73 -26.79
C ASN A 215 -12.40 8.78 -27.80
N PHE A 216 -13.51 9.18 -28.44
CA PHE A 216 -14.29 8.36 -29.33
C PHE A 216 -14.18 8.85 -30.75
N GLU A 217 -13.86 7.96 -31.69
CA GLU A 217 -13.82 8.27 -33.11
C GLU A 217 -14.52 7.18 -33.91
N GLN A 218 -15.15 7.56 -35.04
CA GLN A 218 -15.78 6.65 -35.96
C GLN A 218 -14.89 6.48 -37.19
N MET A 219 -14.58 5.23 -37.51
CA MET A 219 -13.76 4.85 -38.67
C MET A 219 -14.46 3.69 -39.41
N GLU A 220 -14.62 3.80 -40.69
CA GLU A 220 -15.21 2.75 -41.57
C GLU A 220 -16.55 2.17 -41.05
N GLY A 221 -17.37 3.02 -40.42
CA GLY A 221 -18.65 2.63 -39.82
C GLY A 221 -18.61 2.10 -38.41
N ASP A 222 -17.43 1.76 -37.88
CA ASP A 222 -17.21 1.28 -36.52
C ASP A 222 -16.78 2.39 -35.56
N TRP A 223 -17.14 2.24 -34.30
CA TRP A 223 -16.70 3.13 -33.25
C TRP A 223 -15.48 2.59 -32.50
N TYR A 224 -14.52 3.46 -32.27
CA TYR A 224 -13.28 3.16 -31.56
C TYR A 224 -13.08 4.10 -30.37
N LEU A 225 -12.52 3.54 -29.30
CA LEU A 225 -12.11 4.27 -28.12
C LEU A 225 -10.58 4.37 -28.05
N LYS A 226 -10.08 5.61 -27.96
CA LYS A 226 -8.66 5.93 -27.94
C LYS A 226 -8.30 6.66 -26.66
N LEU A 227 -7.40 6.10 -25.85
CA LEU A 227 -6.97 6.72 -24.63
C LEU A 227 -5.55 6.36 -24.24
N LYS A 228 -4.95 7.20 -23.39
CA LYS A 228 -3.68 6.93 -22.71
C LYS A 228 -3.97 6.65 -21.24
N SER A 229 -3.71 5.41 -20.80
CA SER A 229 -3.93 5.00 -19.40
C SER A 229 -3.15 5.87 -18.42
N GLN A 230 -3.81 6.34 -17.35
CA GLN A 230 -3.16 7.15 -16.32
C GLN A 230 -2.08 6.41 -15.55
N LYS A 231 -2.32 5.13 -15.26
CA LYS A 231 -1.43 4.33 -14.42
C LYS A 231 -0.17 3.88 -15.14
N THR A 232 -0.32 3.37 -16.36
CA THR A 232 0.78 2.74 -17.14
C THR A 232 1.33 3.61 -18.25
N LYS A 233 0.65 4.73 -18.58
CA LYS A 233 0.97 5.61 -19.72
C LYS A 233 0.92 4.91 -21.07
N THR A 234 0.29 3.74 -21.15
CA THR A 234 0.10 2.95 -22.37
C THR A 234 -1.07 3.51 -23.16
N PHE A 235 -0.92 3.59 -24.46
CA PHE A 235 -2.01 3.90 -25.38
C PHE A 235 -2.83 2.64 -25.61
N SER A 236 -4.16 2.80 -25.61
CA SER A 236 -5.13 1.77 -25.94
C SER A 236 -6.00 2.27 -27.08
N PHE A 237 -6.26 1.40 -28.06
CA PHE A 237 -7.17 1.60 -29.17
C PHE A 237 -8.11 0.40 -29.21
N ILE A 238 -9.41 0.62 -28.95
CA ILE A 238 -10.37 -0.44 -28.67
C ILE A 238 -11.58 -0.25 -29.57
N LYS A 239 -11.91 -1.26 -30.40
CA LYS A 239 -13.18 -1.32 -31.14
C LYS A 239 -14.32 -1.52 -30.15
N LEU A 240 -15.34 -0.68 -30.21
CA LEU A 240 -16.49 -0.75 -29.34
C LEU A 240 -17.54 -1.74 -29.85
N SER A 241 -18.09 -2.53 -28.95
CA SER A 241 -19.27 -3.35 -29.21
C SER A 241 -20.53 -2.48 -29.33
N ALA A 242 -21.57 -2.98 -29.99
CA ALA A 242 -22.81 -2.24 -30.21
C ALA A 242 -23.42 -1.65 -28.94
N TYR A 243 -23.44 -2.42 -27.84
CA TYR A 243 -23.97 -1.91 -26.56
C TYR A 243 -23.03 -0.89 -25.88
N ALA A 244 -21.71 -0.99 -26.06
CA ALA A 244 -20.79 0.03 -25.60
C ALA A 244 -20.99 1.35 -26.37
N VAL A 245 -21.28 1.28 -27.66
CA VAL A 245 -21.69 2.43 -28.48
C VAL A 245 -23.01 3.02 -27.96
N THR A 246 -24.00 2.18 -27.66
CA THR A 246 -25.28 2.63 -27.08
C THR A 246 -25.08 3.36 -25.78
N ILE A 247 -24.22 2.85 -24.88
CA ILE A 247 -23.86 3.53 -23.63
C ILE A 247 -23.18 4.85 -23.92
N PHE A 248 -22.19 4.89 -24.82
CA PHE A 248 -21.53 6.13 -25.21
C PHE A 248 -22.54 7.18 -25.72
N GLN A 249 -23.44 6.80 -26.64
CA GLN A 249 -24.46 7.68 -27.20
C GLN A 249 -25.41 8.24 -26.10
N ARG A 250 -25.75 7.43 -25.09
CA ARG A 250 -26.61 7.82 -23.97
C ARG A 250 -25.98 8.91 -23.11
N TYR A 251 -24.64 8.85 -22.90
CA TYR A 251 -23.91 9.74 -22.03
C TYR A 251 -23.10 10.81 -22.76
N LYS A 252 -23.13 10.83 -24.10
CA LYS A 252 -22.45 11.83 -24.91
C LYS A 252 -22.91 13.23 -24.49
N THR A 253 -21.95 14.11 -24.22
CA THR A 253 -22.21 15.47 -23.77
C THR A 253 -22.08 16.46 -24.92
N THR A 254 -22.72 17.63 -24.79
CA THR A 254 -22.56 18.71 -25.77
C THR A 254 -21.23 19.46 -25.58
N ASN A 255 -20.60 19.31 -24.43
CA ASN A 255 -19.32 19.95 -24.11
C ASN A 255 -18.18 18.92 -24.07
N ASP A 256 -17.26 19.02 -24.98
CA ASP A 256 -16.12 18.12 -25.13
C ASP A 256 -15.13 18.13 -23.95
N LYS A 257 -15.18 19.12 -23.07
CA LYS A 257 -14.34 19.20 -21.87
C LYS A 257 -14.94 18.46 -20.68
N THR A 258 -16.24 18.11 -20.75
CA THR A 258 -16.95 17.41 -19.68
C THR A 258 -16.68 15.91 -19.76
N THR A 259 -16.44 15.28 -18.61
CA THR A 259 -16.29 13.83 -18.57
C THR A 259 -17.60 13.12 -18.85
N LEU A 260 -17.55 12.04 -19.65
CA LEU A 260 -18.71 11.30 -20.13
C LEU A 260 -19.63 10.82 -19.00
N PHE A 261 -19.06 10.28 -17.94
CA PHE A 261 -19.80 9.63 -16.85
C PHE A 261 -19.89 10.49 -15.57
N GLY A 262 -19.36 11.73 -15.58
CA GLY A 262 -19.28 12.55 -14.37
C GLY A 262 -18.33 11.94 -13.33
N THR A 263 -18.52 12.23 -12.05
CA THR A 263 -17.67 11.77 -10.96
C THR A 263 -18.46 10.98 -9.91
N ILE A 264 -17.81 9.97 -9.33
CA ILE A 264 -18.27 9.23 -8.16
C ILE A 264 -17.04 8.69 -7.43
N SER A 265 -17.06 8.57 -6.11
CA SER A 265 -15.97 7.93 -5.38
C SER A 265 -15.97 6.41 -5.62
N LEU A 266 -14.78 5.80 -5.64
CA LEU A 266 -14.66 4.33 -5.78
C LEU A 266 -15.44 3.58 -4.69
N PHE A 267 -15.50 4.12 -3.49
CA PHE A 267 -16.29 3.56 -2.39
C PHE A 267 -17.79 3.50 -2.74
N ASN A 268 -18.35 4.64 -3.19
CA ASN A 268 -19.78 4.72 -3.56
C ASN A 268 -20.09 3.89 -4.80
N PHE A 269 -19.19 3.88 -5.80
CA PHE A 269 -19.34 3.06 -6.98
C PHE A 269 -19.42 1.57 -6.62
N ASN A 270 -18.49 1.06 -5.80
CA ASN A 270 -18.51 -0.33 -5.35
C ASN A 270 -19.71 -0.66 -4.46
N LYS A 271 -20.15 0.29 -3.62
CA LYS A 271 -21.36 0.11 -2.80
C LYS A 271 -22.60 -0.05 -3.69
N SER A 272 -22.77 0.81 -4.67
CA SER A 272 -23.91 0.73 -5.61
C SER A 272 -23.86 -0.53 -6.47
N LEU A 273 -22.66 -0.95 -6.92
CA LEU A 273 -22.52 -2.21 -7.67
C LEU A 273 -22.95 -3.43 -6.86
N LYS A 274 -22.65 -3.48 -5.57
CA LYS A 274 -23.13 -4.57 -4.71
C LYS A 274 -24.65 -4.57 -4.62
N GLN A 275 -25.27 -3.42 -4.43
CA GLN A 275 -26.73 -3.28 -4.39
C GLN A 275 -27.37 -3.70 -5.72
N ILE A 276 -26.78 -3.34 -6.84
CA ILE A 276 -27.23 -3.77 -8.17
C ILE A 276 -27.11 -5.29 -8.31
N GLY A 277 -25.99 -5.88 -7.87
CA GLY A 277 -25.79 -7.34 -7.89
C GLY A 277 -26.80 -8.10 -7.03
N GLU A 278 -27.13 -7.56 -5.86
CA GLU A 278 -28.18 -8.12 -4.97
C GLU A 278 -29.55 -8.05 -5.64
N GLN A 279 -29.93 -6.91 -6.23
CA GLN A 279 -31.18 -6.75 -6.99
C GLN A 279 -31.25 -7.65 -8.23
N ALA A 280 -30.11 -7.91 -8.87
CA ALA A 280 -30.01 -8.83 -10.01
C ALA A 280 -30.01 -10.32 -9.60
N GLY A 281 -30.11 -10.64 -8.29
CA GLY A 281 -30.08 -12.01 -7.82
C GLY A 281 -28.68 -12.66 -7.80
N PHE A 282 -27.61 -11.89 -7.97
CA PHE A 282 -26.23 -12.41 -7.94
C PHE A 282 -25.74 -12.58 -6.50
N THR A 283 -26.44 -13.41 -5.73
CA THR A 283 -26.24 -13.56 -4.29
C THR A 283 -25.55 -14.85 -3.87
N MET A 284 -25.14 -15.69 -4.83
CA MET A 284 -24.50 -16.97 -4.52
C MET A 284 -23.21 -16.75 -3.74
N PRO A 285 -23.04 -17.44 -2.61
CA PRO A 285 -21.81 -17.34 -1.84
C PRO A 285 -20.64 -17.89 -2.65
N ILE A 286 -19.53 -17.16 -2.62
CA ILE A 286 -18.31 -17.52 -3.36
C ILE A 286 -17.26 -17.97 -2.33
N GLU A 287 -16.70 -19.16 -2.52
CA GLU A 287 -15.52 -19.58 -1.78
C GLU A 287 -14.28 -18.86 -2.35
N VAL A 288 -13.50 -18.25 -1.47
CA VAL A 288 -12.26 -17.56 -1.81
C VAL A 288 -11.12 -18.15 -1.00
N SER A 289 -10.08 -18.58 -1.67
CA SER A 289 -8.84 -18.98 -1.02
C SER A 289 -7.98 -17.76 -0.69
N ARG A 290 -7.53 -17.67 0.56
CA ARG A 290 -6.61 -16.62 1.03
C ARG A 290 -5.45 -17.28 1.76
N GLU A 291 -4.28 -16.66 1.71
CA GLU A 291 -3.12 -17.14 2.46
C GLU A 291 -2.85 -16.29 3.70
N LYS A 292 -2.60 -16.99 4.80
CA LYS A 292 -2.20 -16.39 6.07
C LYS A 292 -1.02 -17.16 6.65
N GLN A 293 0.12 -16.50 6.80
CA GLN A 293 1.39 -17.12 7.22
C GLN A 293 1.85 -18.28 6.32
N GLY A 294 1.55 -18.20 5.01
CA GLY A 294 1.84 -19.26 4.04
C GLY A 294 0.94 -20.49 4.16
N LYS A 295 -0.20 -20.39 4.88
CA LYS A 295 -1.23 -21.42 4.97
C LYS A 295 -2.48 -20.95 4.25
N THR A 296 -3.03 -21.77 3.37
CA THR A 296 -4.28 -21.50 2.67
C THR A 296 -5.47 -21.61 3.62
N GLN A 297 -6.32 -20.60 3.61
CA GLN A 297 -7.59 -20.57 4.33
C GLN A 297 -8.72 -20.38 3.32
N LYS A 298 -9.74 -21.25 3.35
CA LYS A 298 -10.97 -21.09 2.57
C LYS A 298 -11.92 -20.18 3.33
N LEU A 299 -12.35 -19.11 2.70
CA LEU A 299 -13.29 -18.14 3.24
C LEU A 299 -14.53 -18.10 2.34
N THR A 300 -15.69 -18.29 2.91
CA THR A 300 -16.95 -18.07 2.20
C THR A 300 -17.28 -16.59 2.26
N LYS A 301 -17.20 -15.89 1.11
CA LYS A 301 -17.73 -14.54 1.01
C LYS A 301 -19.21 -14.62 0.73
N LYS A 302 -20.03 -14.36 1.75
CA LYS A 302 -21.40 -13.91 1.51
C LYS A 302 -21.32 -12.51 0.91
N THR A 303 -22.22 -12.18 0.02
CA THR A 303 -22.40 -10.82 -0.54
C THR A 303 -22.78 -9.79 0.53
N ASP A 304 -22.65 -10.16 1.82
CA ASP A 304 -22.99 -9.32 2.96
C ASP A 304 -22.14 -8.05 3.01
N THR A 305 -22.80 -6.94 2.76
CA THR A 305 -22.27 -5.61 2.48
C THR A 305 -21.71 -4.89 3.71
N SER A 306 -21.91 -5.42 4.93
CA SER A 306 -21.70 -4.64 6.15
C SER A 306 -20.30 -4.71 6.78
N LYS A 307 -19.41 -5.65 6.41
CA LYS A 307 -18.15 -5.89 7.14
C LYS A 307 -16.86 -5.99 6.33
N ASN A 308 -16.86 -5.68 5.05
CA ASN A 308 -15.59 -5.69 4.29
C ASN A 308 -14.84 -4.37 4.39
N ARG A 309 -14.25 -4.08 5.53
CA ARG A 309 -13.05 -3.24 5.59
C ARG A 309 -11.92 -4.09 5.02
N PHE A 310 -11.45 -3.75 3.83
CA PHE A 310 -10.19 -4.29 3.32
C PHE A 310 -9.06 -3.86 4.28
N CYS A 311 -8.45 -4.83 4.95
CA CYS A 311 -7.12 -4.65 5.51
C CYS A 311 -6.11 -4.52 4.38
#